data_90f7bd185d80d0902a6b98aae24265a2
#
_entry.id   90f7bd185d80d0902a6b98aae24265a2
#
_cell.length_a   1.000
_cell.length_b   1.000
_cell.length_c   1.000
_cell.angle_alpha   90.00
_cell.angle_beta   90.00
_cell.angle_gamma   90.00
#
_symmetry.space_group_name_H-M   'P 1'
#
loop_
_entity.id
_entity.type
_entity.pdbx_description
1 polymer ?
#
loop_
_entity_poly.entity_id
_entity_poly.type
_entity_poly.pdbx_seq_one_letter_code
_entity_poly.pdbx_strand_id
1 'polypeptide(L)'
;MNWPERIENYKKETGFPQALFIAEDGRVEGMWIMGNDYRVKSTLYGGYPAGYLKRVKSLFPDKQNVLHLFSGRVDQSIIPGKTVDINAANEPDYIDDAQRLESVPVEEFDLVLADPPYSVEDCDHYQTTMIKRNVVMKQLGLRLKPGAHVVWLDQVLPMFRSDQFSIEAVIGMVKSTNHRFRVITIFRHV
;
A
#
# COMPACT_ATOMS: atom_id res chain seq x y z
N MET A 1 15.12 9.28 -4.93
CA MET A 1 14.40 9.71 -6.15
C MET A 1 13.36 10.75 -5.78
N ASN A 2 13.22 11.80 -6.59
CA ASN A 2 12.13 12.78 -6.50
C ASN A 2 10.90 12.33 -7.31
N TRP A 3 9.78 13.03 -7.18
CA TRP A 3 8.54 12.62 -7.86
C TRP A 3 8.59 12.72 -9.39
N PRO A 4 9.19 13.73 -10.03
CA PRO A 4 9.42 13.71 -11.47
C PRO A 4 10.14 12.45 -11.95
N GLU A 5 11.23 12.05 -11.29
CA GLU A 5 11.98 10.84 -11.61
C GLU A 5 11.14 9.57 -11.41
N ARG A 6 10.34 9.50 -10.33
CA ARG A 6 9.43 8.38 -10.06
C ARG A 6 8.36 8.24 -11.14
N ILE A 7 7.78 9.36 -11.59
CA ILE A 7 6.77 9.37 -12.65
C ILE A 7 7.37 8.93 -13.99
N GLU A 8 8.56 9.39 -14.32
CA GLU A 8 9.25 8.96 -15.55
C GLU A 8 9.56 7.45 -15.53
N ASN A 9 10.05 6.95 -14.40
CA ASN A 9 10.26 5.50 -14.24
C ASN A 9 8.94 4.72 -14.33
N TYR A 10 7.87 5.23 -13.70
CA TYR A 10 6.54 4.63 -13.80
C TYR A 10 6.06 4.55 -15.26
N LYS A 11 6.17 5.62 -16.04
CA LYS A 11 5.80 5.64 -17.46
C LYS A 11 6.58 4.59 -18.25
N LYS A 12 7.89 4.54 -18.04
CA LYS A 12 8.78 3.59 -18.72
C LYS A 12 8.41 2.15 -18.42
N GLU A 13 8.21 1.81 -17.14
CA GLU A 13 7.98 0.44 -16.69
C GLU A 13 6.55 -0.07 -16.94
N THR A 14 5.58 0.84 -16.98
CA THR A 14 4.15 0.46 -17.12
C THR A 14 3.57 0.74 -18.49
N GLY A 15 4.13 1.68 -19.24
CA GLY A 15 3.57 2.19 -20.50
C GLY A 15 2.34 3.08 -20.33
N PHE A 16 2.07 3.64 -19.15
CA PHE A 16 0.90 4.49 -18.86
C PHE A 16 1.30 5.97 -18.68
N PRO A 17 1.62 6.72 -19.73
CA PRO A 17 2.23 8.05 -19.64
C PRO A 17 1.32 9.12 -19.05
N GLN A 18 0.00 8.94 -19.06
CA GLN A 18 -0.97 9.94 -18.62
C GLN A 18 -1.69 9.57 -17.34
N ALA A 19 -1.23 8.52 -16.64
CA ALA A 19 -1.90 8.04 -15.44
C ALA A 19 -1.60 8.87 -14.19
N LEU A 20 -0.47 9.60 -14.16
CA LEU A 20 0.00 10.38 -13.02
C LEU A 20 0.52 11.74 -13.48
N PHE A 21 0.25 12.78 -12.68
CA PHE A 21 0.76 14.14 -12.90
C PHE A 21 1.02 14.84 -11.55
N ILE A 22 1.81 15.90 -11.57
CA ILE A 22 2.08 16.73 -10.40
C ILE A 22 1.12 17.92 -10.44
N ALA A 23 0.31 18.05 -9.38
CA ALA A 23 -0.61 19.16 -9.20
C ALA A 23 0.13 20.44 -8.79
N GLU A 24 -0.56 21.58 -8.82
CA GLU A 24 0.04 22.89 -8.49
C GLU A 24 0.60 22.97 -7.06
N ASP A 25 0.04 22.21 -6.13
CA ASP A 25 0.50 22.11 -4.74
C ASP A 25 1.68 21.14 -4.53
N GLY A 26 2.19 20.57 -5.63
CA GLY A 26 3.33 19.66 -5.64
C GLY A 26 2.99 18.19 -5.35
N ARG A 27 1.73 17.86 -5.04
CA ARG A 27 1.30 16.48 -4.85
C ARG A 27 1.16 15.77 -6.19
N VAL A 28 1.34 14.47 -6.18
CA VAL A 28 1.04 13.62 -7.32
C VAL A 28 -0.41 13.20 -7.28
N GLU A 29 -1.09 13.35 -8.38
CA GLU A 29 -2.47 12.92 -8.57
C GLU A 29 -2.59 12.02 -9.80
N GLY A 30 -3.64 11.22 -9.84
CA GLY A 30 -3.90 10.39 -11.01
C GLY A 30 -5.00 9.38 -10.81
N MET A 31 -5.15 8.52 -11.85
CA MET A 31 -6.16 7.47 -11.86
C MET A 31 -5.56 6.18 -12.42
N TRP A 32 -5.73 5.09 -11.69
CA TRP A 32 -5.40 3.75 -12.16
C TRP A 32 -6.67 2.97 -12.49
N ILE A 33 -6.84 2.62 -13.75
CA ILE A 33 -7.85 1.66 -14.18
C ILE A 33 -7.16 0.29 -14.24
N MET A 34 -7.59 -0.61 -13.35
CA MET A 34 -6.99 -1.94 -13.20
C MET A 34 -7.81 -2.96 -13.97
N GLY A 35 -7.18 -3.59 -14.95
CA GLY A 35 -7.77 -4.72 -15.67
C GLY A 35 -7.71 -6.02 -14.86
N ASN A 36 -8.40 -7.05 -15.34
CA ASN A 36 -8.17 -8.43 -14.92
C ASN A 36 -7.07 -9.02 -15.77
N ASP A 37 -6.11 -9.64 -15.14
CA ASP A 37 -5.26 -10.59 -15.86
C ASP A 37 -5.94 -11.98 -15.85
N TYR A 38 -6.71 -12.25 -16.90
CA TYR A 38 -7.38 -13.55 -17.06
C TYR A 38 -6.41 -14.73 -17.25
N ARG A 39 -5.11 -14.45 -17.44
CA ARG A 39 -4.07 -15.47 -17.56
C ARG A 39 -3.63 -15.98 -16.21
N VAL A 40 -3.79 -15.19 -15.17
CA VAL A 40 -3.51 -15.60 -13.80
C VAL A 40 -4.83 -15.98 -13.15
N LYS A 41 -5.04 -17.27 -12.93
CA LYS A 41 -6.08 -17.72 -12.01
C LYS A 41 -5.68 -17.22 -10.63
N SER A 42 -6.13 -16.02 -10.24
CA SER A 42 -5.97 -15.56 -8.86
C SER A 42 -6.90 -16.40 -8.00
N THR A 43 -6.38 -17.49 -7.49
CA THR A 43 -7.06 -18.36 -6.53
C THR A 43 -7.05 -17.76 -5.13
N LEU A 44 -6.38 -16.62 -4.93
CA LEU A 44 -6.25 -15.96 -3.65
C LEU A 44 -7.23 -14.78 -3.58
N TYR A 45 -8.36 -15.04 -2.96
CA TYR A 45 -9.26 -13.98 -2.52
C TYR A 45 -8.50 -13.07 -1.54
N GLY A 46 -8.57 -11.74 -1.73
CA GLY A 46 -7.93 -10.77 -0.85
C GLY A 46 -6.51 -10.35 -1.21
N GLY A 47 -5.95 -10.87 -2.31
CA GLY A 47 -4.69 -10.35 -2.83
C GLY A 47 -4.85 -8.95 -3.45
N TYR A 48 -3.73 -8.23 -3.58
CA TYR A 48 -3.71 -6.97 -4.32
C TYR A 48 -4.29 -7.11 -5.72
N PRO A 49 -4.95 -6.08 -6.27
CA PRO A 49 -5.41 -6.08 -7.66
C PRO A 49 -4.27 -6.42 -8.62
N ALA A 50 -4.59 -7.17 -9.69
CA ALA A 50 -3.60 -7.52 -10.71
C ALA A 50 -2.87 -6.27 -11.23
N GLY A 51 -1.54 -6.31 -11.26
CA GLY A 51 -0.70 -5.19 -11.68
C GLY A 51 -0.50 -4.07 -10.66
N TYR A 52 -1.15 -4.11 -9.50
CA TYR A 52 -0.99 -3.10 -8.44
C TYR A 52 0.47 -3.02 -7.95
N LEU A 53 1.00 -4.15 -7.50
CA LEU A 53 2.38 -4.20 -6.98
C LEU A 53 3.41 -3.78 -8.05
N LYS A 54 3.22 -4.15 -9.32
CA LYS A 54 4.09 -3.69 -10.41
C LYS A 54 4.09 -2.16 -10.53
N ARG A 55 2.93 -1.52 -10.42
CA ARG A 55 2.82 -0.05 -10.45
C ARG A 55 3.48 0.61 -9.25
N VAL A 56 3.28 0.05 -8.05
CA VAL A 56 3.94 0.56 -6.84
C VAL A 56 5.46 0.40 -6.95
N LYS A 57 5.95 -0.77 -7.38
CA LYS A 57 7.38 -1.01 -7.60
C LYS A 57 8.00 0.00 -8.57
N SER A 58 7.28 0.33 -9.64
CA SER A 58 7.77 1.30 -10.63
C SER A 58 7.86 2.72 -10.09
N LEU A 59 7.08 3.06 -9.06
CA LEU A 59 7.20 4.33 -8.33
C LEU A 59 8.32 4.32 -7.30
N PHE A 60 8.65 3.16 -6.73
CA PHE A 60 9.61 3.02 -5.64
C PHE A 60 10.74 2.01 -5.94
N PRO A 61 11.45 2.15 -7.07
CA PRO A 61 12.54 1.22 -7.42
C PRO A 61 13.75 1.36 -6.51
N ASP A 62 13.86 2.48 -5.81
CA ASP A 62 14.93 2.83 -4.87
C ASP A 62 14.71 2.32 -3.44
N LYS A 63 13.52 1.77 -3.15
CA LYS A 63 13.18 1.22 -1.83
C LYS A 63 13.48 -0.27 -1.79
N GLN A 64 14.16 -0.71 -0.71
CA GLN A 64 14.63 -2.09 -0.58
C GLN A 64 14.11 -2.81 0.64
N ASN A 65 13.81 -2.07 1.72
CA ASN A 65 13.33 -2.64 2.97
C ASN A 65 11.82 -2.44 3.06
N VAL A 66 11.06 -3.40 2.51
CA VAL A 66 9.60 -3.30 2.39
C VAL A 66 8.91 -4.09 3.48
N LEU A 67 7.87 -3.50 4.06
CA LEU A 67 6.94 -4.13 4.99
C LEU A 67 5.54 -4.20 4.36
N HIS A 68 4.98 -5.40 4.26
CA HIS A 68 3.61 -5.63 3.84
C HIS A 68 2.72 -5.79 5.08
N LEU A 69 1.87 -4.81 5.38
CA LEU A 69 0.85 -4.88 6.43
C LEU A 69 -0.44 -5.48 5.86
N PHE A 70 -1.16 -6.24 6.69
CA PHE A 70 -2.36 -6.97 6.26
C PHE A 70 -2.05 -7.87 5.07
N SER A 71 -0.93 -8.56 5.16
CA SER A 71 -0.28 -9.15 3.99
C SER A 71 -1.10 -10.28 3.34
N GLY A 72 -1.95 -10.94 4.11
CA GLY A 72 -2.54 -12.17 3.60
C GLY A 72 -1.45 -13.10 3.04
N ARG A 73 -1.69 -13.64 1.86
CA ARG A 73 -0.70 -14.41 1.08
C ARG A 73 -0.21 -13.58 -0.10
N VAL A 74 0.49 -12.47 0.18
CA VAL A 74 1.02 -11.58 -0.86
C VAL A 74 2.06 -12.29 -1.73
N ASP A 75 1.98 -12.07 -3.05
CA ASP A 75 3.02 -12.50 -3.97
C ASP A 75 4.25 -11.59 -3.85
N GLN A 76 5.28 -12.09 -3.17
CA GLN A 76 6.54 -11.38 -2.95
C GLN A 76 7.50 -11.39 -4.16
N SER A 77 7.14 -12.07 -5.26
CA SER A 77 8.00 -12.10 -6.46
C SER A 77 8.13 -10.72 -7.12
N ILE A 78 7.14 -9.84 -6.93
CA ILE A 78 7.11 -8.49 -7.51
C ILE A 78 7.80 -7.48 -6.59
N ILE A 79 7.39 -7.44 -5.32
CA ILE A 79 8.00 -6.61 -4.27
C ILE A 79 8.36 -7.52 -3.10
N PRO A 80 9.61 -8.02 -3.03
CA PRO A 80 10.07 -8.76 -1.87
C PRO A 80 10.04 -7.89 -0.61
N GLY A 81 9.69 -8.48 0.51
CA GLY A 81 9.64 -7.75 1.79
C GLY A 81 9.30 -8.65 2.96
N LYS A 82 9.14 -8.05 4.12
CA LYS A 82 8.62 -8.71 5.32
C LYS A 82 7.11 -8.56 5.39
N THR A 83 6.45 -9.55 5.94
CA THR A 83 5.00 -9.64 5.99
C THR A 83 4.48 -9.62 7.42
N VAL A 84 3.39 -8.90 7.63
CA VAL A 84 2.67 -8.84 8.91
C VAL A 84 1.21 -9.20 8.68
N ASP A 85 0.73 -10.16 9.41
CA ASP A 85 -0.68 -10.55 9.43
C ASP A 85 -1.05 -11.05 10.83
N ILE A 86 -2.29 -10.81 11.24
CA ILE A 86 -2.81 -11.33 12.50
C ILE A 86 -3.15 -12.82 12.41
N ASN A 87 -3.45 -13.29 11.18
CA ASN A 87 -3.81 -14.67 10.93
C ASN A 87 -2.55 -15.51 10.64
N ALA A 88 -2.18 -16.35 11.61
CA ALA A 88 -1.04 -17.26 11.48
C ALA A 88 -1.15 -18.24 10.29
N ALA A 89 -2.37 -18.55 9.81
CA ALA A 89 -2.58 -19.42 8.66
C ALA A 89 -2.06 -18.84 7.33
N ASN A 90 -1.80 -17.53 7.30
CA ASN A 90 -1.15 -16.86 6.17
C ASN A 90 0.37 -17.00 6.17
N GLU A 91 0.94 -17.59 7.25
CA GLU A 91 2.38 -17.80 7.42
C GLU A 91 3.21 -16.51 7.25
N PRO A 92 2.84 -15.39 7.91
CA PRO A 92 3.59 -14.15 7.78
C PRO A 92 4.96 -14.24 8.50
N ASP A 93 5.89 -13.34 8.14
CA ASP A 93 7.15 -13.20 8.89
C ASP A 93 6.90 -12.78 10.35
N TYR A 94 5.89 -11.93 10.56
CA TYR A 94 5.47 -11.47 11.90
C TYR A 94 3.97 -11.71 12.08
N ILE A 95 3.62 -12.54 13.04
CA ILE A 95 2.23 -12.70 13.49
C ILE A 95 1.96 -11.58 14.49
N ASP A 96 1.33 -10.48 14.05
CA ASP A 96 1.14 -9.29 14.87
C ASP A 96 -0.10 -8.50 14.42
N ASP A 97 -0.64 -7.71 15.33
CA ASP A 97 -1.70 -6.74 15.05
C ASP A 97 -1.07 -5.44 14.51
N ALA A 98 -1.42 -5.04 13.29
CA ALA A 98 -0.95 -3.79 12.69
C ALA A 98 -1.26 -2.54 13.53
N GLN A 99 -2.19 -2.61 14.48
CA GLN A 99 -2.48 -1.55 15.45
C GLN A 99 -1.48 -1.50 16.61
N ARG A 100 -0.60 -2.50 16.75
CA ARG A 100 0.40 -2.61 17.84
C ARG A 100 1.82 -2.66 17.29
N LEU A 101 2.08 -3.57 16.34
CA LEU A 101 3.39 -3.82 15.73
C LEU A 101 4.48 -4.11 16.79
N GLU A 102 4.12 -4.87 17.83
CA GLU A 102 5.01 -5.08 19.00
C GLU A 102 6.25 -5.91 18.63
N SER A 103 6.10 -6.87 17.72
CA SER A 103 7.18 -7.76 17.27
C SER A 103 7.94 -7.26 16.03
N VAL A 104 7.47 -6.17 15.43
CA VAL A 104 7.97 -5.69 14.12
C VAL A 104 8.99 -4.57 14.32
N PRO A 105 10.21 -4.68 13.78
CA PRO A 105 11.22 -3.61 13.80
C PRO A 105 10.89 -2.55 12.74
N VAL A 106 9.84 -1.76 12.98
CA VAL A 106 9.27 -0.79 12.01
C VAL A 106 10.31 0.20 11.49
N GLU A 107 11.28 0.56 12.33
CA GLU A 107 12.38 1.47 12.01
C GLU A 107 13.36 0.94 10.93
N GLU A 108 13.31 -0.33 10.60
CA GLU A 108 14.17 -0.91 9.57
C GLU A 108 13.61 -0.71 8.14
N PHE A 109 12.31 -0.40 8.03
CA PHE A 109 11.63 -0.33 6.74
C PHE A 109 11.64 1.09 6.16
N ASP A 110 11.79 1.17 4.85
CA ASP A 110 11.78 2.42 4.07
C ASP A 110 10.55 2.55 3.16
N LEU A 111 9.76 1.45 3.05
CA LEU A 111 8.49 1.41 2.35
C LEU A 111 7.53 0.47 3.07
N VAL A 112 6.34 0.97 3.41
CA VAL A 112 5.25 0.19 4.00
C VAL A 112 4.10 0.14 3.01
N LEU A 113 3.60 -1.06 2.71
CA LEU A 113 2.42 -1.28 1.89
C LEU A 113 1.28 -1.76 2.79
N ALA A 114 0.14 -1.07 2.76
CA ALA A 114 -1.01 -1.39 3.58
C ALA A 114 -2.28 -1.50 2.73
N ASP A 115 -3.00 -2.60 2.88
CA ASP A 115 -4.30 -2.88 2.25
C ASP A 115 -5.23 -3.52 3.31
N PRO A 116 -5.76 -2.72 4.25
CA PRO A 116 -6.60 -3.22 5.32
C PRO A 116 -7.95 -3.71 4.81
N PRO A 117 -8.68 -4.54 5.59
CA PRO A 117 -10.06 -4.89 5.27
C PRO A 117 -10.94 -3.64 5.24
N TYR A 118 -11.85 -3.55 4.24
CA TYR A 118 -12.63 -2.34 4.00
C TYR A 118 -13.99 -2.33 4.71
N SER A 119 -14.55 -3.51 4.98
CA SER A 119 -15.89 -3.67 5.54
C SER A 119 -15.92 -4.77 6.63
N VAL A 120 -17.02 -4.83 7.36
CA VAL A 120 -17.27 -5.91 8.33
C VAL A 120 -17.34 -7.27 7.64
N GLU A 121 -17.94 -7.33 6.45
CA GLU A 121 -18.02 -8.54 5.65
C GLU A 121 -16.63 -9.02 5.21
N ASP A 122 -15.72 -8.09 4.86
CA ASP A 122 -14.33 -8.43 4.58
C ASP A 122 -13.64 -8.97 5.85
N CYS A 123 -13.91 -8.37 7.02
CA CYS A 123 -13.37 -8.84 8.29
C CYS A 123 -13.82 -10.25 8.63
N ASP A 124 -15.10 -10.56 8.45
CA ASP A 124 -15.64 -11.91 8.67
C ASP A 124 -14.99 -12.92 7.72
N HIS A 125 -14.83 -12.54 6.46
CA HIS A 125 -14.18 -13.38 5.45
C HIS A 125 -12.72 -13.67 5.78
N TYR A 126 -11.98 -12.67 6.27
CA TYR A 126 -10.56 -12.81 6.64
C TYR A 126 -10.35 -13.29 8.08
N GLN A 127 -11.41 -13.56 8.83
CA GLN A 127 -11.36 -13.94 10.24
C GLN A 127 -10.58 -12.89 11.09
N THR A 128 -10.85 -11.63 10.85
CA THR A 128 -10.24 -10.48 11.53
C THR A 128 -11.31 -9.52 12.05
N THR A 129 -10.89 -8.40 12.61
CA THR A 129 -11.76 -7.33 13.10
C THR A 129 -11.46 -6.02 12.37
N MET A 130 -12.46 -5.12 12.34
CA MET A 130 -12.25 -3.77 11.78
C MET A 130 -11.14 -3.05 12.53
N ILE A 131 -10.17 -2.57 11.78
CA ILE A 131 -9.03 -1.82 12.31
C ILE A 131 -9.37 -0.33 12.50
N LYS A 132 -8.72 0.26 13.48
CA LYS A 132 -8.67 1.72 13.63
C LYS A 132 -7.48 2.26 12.85
N ARG A 133 -7.72 2.75 11.63
CA ARG A 133 -6.70 3.23 10.68
C ARG A 133 -5.75 4.26 11.28
N ASN A 134 -6.30 5.19 12.07
CA ASN A 134 -5.52 6.21 12.78
C ASN A 134 -4.56 5.62 13.82
N VAL A 135 -4.90 4.46 14.42
CA VAL A 135 -4.01 3.77 15.36
C VAL A 135 -2.82 3.18 14.63
N VAL A 136 -3.06 2.52 13.48
CA VAL A 136 -1.97 2.00 12.63
C VAL A 136 -1.05 3.13 12.17
N MET A 137 -1.62 4.24 11.64
CA MET A 137 -0.84 5.41 11.22
C MET A 137 -0.02 6.00 12.37
N LYS A 138 -0.57 6.04 13.59
CA LYS A 138 0.16 6.48 14.79
C LYS A 138 1.35 5.57 15.09
N GLN A 139 1.19 4.24 15.05
CA GLN A 139 2.30 3.30 15.30
C GLN A 139 3.41 3.46 14.27
N LEU A 140 3.05 3.60 13.00
CA LEU A 140 4.02 3.85 11.92
C LEU A 140 4.74 5.20 12.12
N GLY A 141 3.99 6.27 12.44
CA GLY A 141 4.54 7.62 12.64
C GLY A 141 5.44 7.77 13.86
N LEU A 142 5.32 6.88 14.87
CA LEU A 142 6.20 6.89 16.04
C LEU A 142 7.55 6.18 15.78
N ARG A 143 7.63 5.33 14.75
CA ARG A 143 8.74 4.37 14.64
C ARG A 143 9.42 4.36 13.27
N LEU A 144 8.76 4.79 12.20
CA LEU A 144 9.42 4.89 10.90
C LEU A 144 10.53 5.93 10.91
N LYS A 145 11.53 5.73 10.07
CA LYS A 145 12.59 6.74 9.85
C LYS A 145 12.05 7.87 8.97
N PRO A 146 12.53 9.10 9.15
CA PRO A 146 12.25 10.21 8.24
C PRO A 146 12.57 9.82 6.79
N GLY A 147 11.68 10.17 5.87
CA GLY A 147 11.79 9.83 4.46
C GLY A 147 11.28 8.44 4.07
N ALA A 148 10.84 7.61 5.03
CA ALA A 148 10.11 6.38 4.72
C ALA A 148 8.74 6.70 4.11
N HIS A 149 8.23 5.82 3.25
CA HIS A 149 6.92 6.00 2.60
C HIS A 149 5.93 4.94 3.08
N VAL A 150 4.66 5.34 3.17
CA VAL A 150 3.53 4.45 3.40
C VAL A 150 2.60 4.55 2.19
N VAL A 151 2.38 3.45 1.50
CA VAL A 151 1.42 3.33 0.41
C VAL A 151 0.18 2.64 0.95
N TRP A 152 -0.88 3.41 1.14
CA TRP A 152 -2.12 2.96 1.75
C TRP A 152 -3.20 2.82 0.69
N LEU A 153 -3.69 1.59 0.47
CA LEU A 153 -4.80 1.29 -0.43
C LEU A 153 -6.06 1.06 0.40
N ASP A 154 -7.10 1.89 0.19
CA ASP A 154 -8.35 1.79 0.96
C ASP A 154 -9.52 2.43 0.21
N GLN A 155 -10.70 2.41 0.78
CA GLN A 155 -11.86 3.18 0.34
C GLN A 155 -11.93 4.57 1.00
N VAL A 156 -11.13 4.80 2.03
CA VAL A 156 -11.08 6.06 2.78
C VAL A 156 -9.64 6.51 3.00
N LEU A 157 -9.45 7.80 3.15
CA LEU A 157 -8.18 8.37 3.60
C LEU A 157 -8.03 8.12 5.11
N PRO A 158 -6.98 7.45 5.59
CA PRO A 158 -6.76 7.30 7.02
C PRO A 158 -6.44 8.64 7.69
N MET A 159 -6.95 8.87 8.89
CA MET A 159 -6.53 10.01 9.70
C MET A 159 -5.08 9.82 10.14
N PHE A 160 -4.29 10.88 10.04
CA PHE A 160 -2.88 10.92 10.39
C PHE A 160 -2.51 12.23 11.08
N ARG A 161 -1.33 12.30 11.65
CA ARG A 161 -0.78 13.53 12.23
C ARG A 161 0.12 14.24 11.21
N SER A 162 -0.11 15.53 10.99
CA SER A 162 0.66 16.34 10.04
C SER A 162 2.11 16.60 10.48
N ASP A 163 2.41 16.44 11.79
CA ASP A 163 3.76 16.47 12.33
C ASP A 163 4.53 15.14 12.17
N GLN A 164 3.87 14.09 11.69
CA GLN A 164 4.47 12.77 11.42
C GLN A 164 4.49 12.43 9.93
N PHE A 165 3.46 12.85 9.20
CA PHE A 165 3.33 12.51 7.78
C PHE A 165 2.91 13.70 6.93
N SER A 166 3.43 13.76 5.71
CA SER A 166 2.91 14.55 4.60
C SER A 166 2.29 13.64 3.54
N ILE A 167 1.21 14.09 2.89
CA ILE A 167 0.66 13.39 1.72
C ILE A 167 1.44 13.85 0.50
N GLU A 168 2.08 12.91 -0.20
CA GLU A 168 2.80 13.17 -1.44
C GLU A 168 2.03 12.78 -2.70
N ALA A 169 1.12 11.79 -2.59
CA ALA A 169 0.29 11.40 -3.72
C ALA A 169 -1.10 10.92 -3.30
N VAL A 170 -2.09 11.18 -4.17
CA VAL A 170 -3.44 10.64 -4.09
C VAL A 170 -3.82 10.10 -5.46
N ILE A 171 -4.03 8.79 -5.56
CA ILE A 171 -4.30 8.11 -6.83
C ILE A 171 -5.61 7.35 -6.71
N GLY A 172 -6.59 7.72 -7.50
CA GLY A 172 -7.83 6.95 -7.62
C GLY A 172 -7.57 5.61 -8.29
N MET A 173 -8.29 4.58 -7.88
CA MET A 173 -8.20 3.25 -8.49
C MET A 173 -9.58 2.64 -8.69
N VAL A 174 -9.82 2.13 -9.90
CA VAL A 174 -11.02 1.39 -10.26
C VAL A 174 -10.65 0.05 -10.85
N LYS A 175 -11.28 -1.03 -10.36
CA LYS A 175 -11.20 -2.34 -11.01
C LYS A 175 -12.26 -2.42 -12.10
N SER A 176 -11.87 -2.81 -13.31
CA SER A 176 -12.78 -2.94 -14.47
C SER A 176 -13.85 -4.02 -14.29
N THR A 177 -13.68 -4.95 -13.36
CA THR A 177 -14.60 -6.09 -13.17
C THR A 177 -15.70 -5.88 -12.15
N ASN A 178 -15.43 -5.15 -11.08
CA ASN A 178 -16.43 -4.92 -10.02
C ASN A 178 -16.75 -3.43 -9.82
N HIS A 179 -16.12 -2.56 -10.60
CA HIS A 179 -16.30 -1.10 -10.59
C HIS A 179 -16.14 -0.45 -9.19
N ARG A 180 -15.53 -1.16 -8.23
CA ARG A 180 -15.26 -0.58 -6.90
C ARG A 180 -14.20 0.48 -7.01
N PHE A 181 -14.52 1.64 -6.49
CA PHE A 181 -13.57 2.75 -6.36
C PHE A 181 -12.77 2.60 -5.08
N ARG A 182 -11.46 2.79 -5.19
CA ARG A 182 -10.51 2.84 -4.07
C ARG A 182 -9.60 4.03 -4.22
N VAL A 183 -8.89 4.38 -3.18
CA VAL A 183 -7.88 5.42 -3.18
C VAL A 183 -6.55 4.85 -2.69
N ILE A 184 -5.49 5.21 -3.38
CA ILE A 184 -4.12 4.96 -2.95
C ILE A 184 -3.59 6.29 -2.45
N THR A 185 -3.27 6.36 -1.17
CA THR A 185 -2.62 7.53 -0.58
C THR A 185 -1.18 7.18 -0.28
N ILE A 186 -0.27 8.01 -0.75
CA ILE A 186 1.16 7.85 -0.48
C ILE A 186 1.57 8.93 0.50
N PHE A 187 1.97 8.47 1.68
CA PHE A 187 2.50 9.31 2.74
C PHE A 187 4.02 9.24 2.77
N ARG A 188 4.64 10.33 3.13
CA ARG A 188 6.05 10.39 3.52
C ARG A 188 6.15 10.74 4.99
N HIS A 189 6.94 9.95 5.73
CA HIS A 189 7.28 10.27 7.11
C HIS A 189 8.24 11.47 7.14
N VAL A 190 7.91 12.49 7.97
CA VAL A 190 8.67 13.76 8.07
C VAL A 190 9.84 13.63 9.02
#